data_d55c91c58dc53931f033859891a1060d
#
_entry.id   d55c91c58dc53931f033859891a1060d
#
_cell.length_a   1.000
_cell.length_b   1.000
_cell.length_c   1.000
_cell.angle_alpha   90.00
_cell.angle_beta   90.00
_cell.angle_gamma   90.00
#
_symmetry.space_group_name_H-M   'P 1'
#
loop_
_entity.id
_entity.type
_entity.pdbx_description
1 polymer ?
#
loop_
_entity_poly.entity_id
_entity_poly.type
_entity_poly.pdbx_seq_one_letter_code
_entity_poly.pdbx_strand_id
1 'polypeptide(L)'
;MPKETYKSDSATAWKGKIACQYVHSTIRLDTIQINSSVNCFIYALFEKGTSRILFDKKEIQTQPGDFIIFPPHIPPNMLSTSPDYEAICLIVNLQFIYDNPLARNIFQASSFPLLGRFFPFIKMANSDRENIRDVMLMIMRHINNSTPYTGQALQSLYGLLIADLLPIFESNISPTYTNKRSFDLFNKFVLLAREHFLEHHDTSFYAEQLGISPRYLSMLTKQISNDTVSTIINHYLLLEACWLLKTTDYSIQQISEILHFSDQASFSKFFKRLNGRNPLQYRREHEPYT
;
A
#
# COMPACT_ATOMS: atom_id res chain seq x y z
N MET A 1 0.76 -33.20 19.81
CA MET A 1 -0.21 -32.10 19.90
C MET A 1 -1.06 -32.14 18.66
N PRO A 2 -2.39 -32.13 18.74
CA PRO A 2 -3.23 -32.23 17.56
C PRO A 2 -3.06 -30.97 16.70
N LYS A 3 -2.79 -31.16 15.41
CA LYS A 3 -2.86 -30.12 14.40
C LYS A 3 -4.32 -29.67 14.34
N GLU A 4 -4.61 -28.49 14.87
CA GLU A 4 -5.87 -27.83 14.60
C GLU A 4 -5.93 -27.58 13.08
N THR A 5 -6.70 -28.41 12.42
CA THR A 5 -7.14 -28.18 11.05
C THR A 5 -8.06 -26.95 11.08
N TYR A 6 -7.47 -25.78 10.85
CA TYR A 6 -8.26 -24.58 10.59
C TYR A 6 -9.09 -24.85 9.33
N LYS A 7 -10.38 -25.08 9.55
CA LYS A 7 -11.36 -25.17 8.47
C LYS A 7 -11.31 -23.85 7.69
N SER A 8 -10.99 -23.96 6.42
CA SER A 8 -10.86 -22.87 5.46
C SER A 8 -12.20 -22.29 4.99
N ASP A 9 -13.22 -22.31 5.84
CA ASP A 9 -14.51 -21.70 5.51
C ASP A 9 -14.63 -20.35 6.18
N SER A 10 -14.68 -19.33 5.35
CA SER A 10 -14.75 -17.90 5.61
C SER A 10 -13.42 -17.25 5.99
N ALA A 11 -12.77 -16.62 5.01
CA ALA A 11 -11.95 -15.47 5.29
C ALA A 11 -12.79 -14.52 6.15
N THR A 12 -12.58 -14.53 7.46
CA THR A 12 -13.22 -13.63 8.40
C THR A 12 -12.58 -12.26 8.23
N ALA A 13 -12.86 -11.66 7.06
CA ALA A 13 -12.48 -10.31 6.78
C ALA A 13 -13.22 -9.42 7.76
N TRP A 14 -12.47 -8.74 8.67
CA TRP A 14 -13.10 -7.80 9.59
C TRP A 14 -13.80 -6.71 8.78
N LYS A 15 -15.14 -6.79 8.69
CA LYS A 15 -16.01 -5.93 7.87
C LYS A 15 -15.52 -5.71 6.42
N GLY A 16 -14.79 -6.65 5.84
CA GLY A 16 -14.22 -6.53 4.49
C GLY A 16 -13.07 -5.52 4.34
N LYS A 17 -12.51 -5.00 5.46
CA LYS A 17 -11.46 -3.98 5.41
C LYS A 17 -10.05 -4.51 5.71
N ILE A 18 -9.95 -5.57 6.53
CA ILE A 18 -8.69 -6.21 6.89
C ILE A 18 -8.89 -7.72 7.01
N ALA A 19 -7.92 -8.51 6.54
CA ALA A 19 -7.88 -9.96 6.71
C ALA A 19 -6.44 -10.43 6.89
N CYS A 20 -6.24 -11.46 7.70
CA CYS A 20 -4.94 -12.09 7.89
C CYS A 20 -5.13 -13.60 7.96
N GLN A 21 -4.34 -14.35 7.17
CA GLN A 21 -4.44 -15.80 7.10
C GLN A 21 -3.15 -16.45 6.61
N TYR A 22 -3.01 -17.73 6.88
CA TYR A 22 -2.02 -18.57 6.21
C TYR A 22 -2.45 -18.89 4.79
N VAL A 23 -1.47 -18.89 3.89
CA VAL A 23 -1.61 -19.28 2.49
C VAL A 23 -0.67 -20.46 2.24
N HIS A 24 -1.21 -21.49 1.58
CA HIS A 24 -0.51 -22.74 1.28
C HIS A 24 -0.55 -23.01 -0.22
N SER A 25 0.13 -24.06 -0.68
CA SER A 25 0.12 -24.48 -2.10
C SER A 25 -1.28 -24.69 -2.69
N THR A 26 -2.27 -25.03 -1.86
CA THR A 26 -3.68 -25.22 -2.25
C THR A 26 -4.55 -23.95 -2.15
N ILE A 27 -4.10 -22.96 -1.37
CA ILE A 27 -4.78 -21.66 -1.23
C ILE A 27 -3.83 -20.60 -1.74
N ARG A 28 -4.03 -20.17 -2.97
CA ARG A 28 -3.14 -19.22 -3.64
C ARG A 28 -3.44 -17.80 -3.23
N LEU A 29 -2.40 -16.94 -3.18
CA LEU A 29 -2.51 -15.50 -2.90
C LEU A 29 -3.50 -14.79 -3.83
N ASP A 30 -3.54 -15.20 -5.10
CA ASP A 30 -4.42 -14.64 -6.13
C ASP A 30 -5.89 -15.07 -5.98
N THR A 31 -6.18 -16.09 -5.18
CA THR A 31 -7.55 -16.57 -4.90
C THR A 31 -8.19 -15.95 -3.66
N ILE A 32 -7.44 -15.17 -2.89
CA ILE A 32 -7.99 -14.51 -1.71
C ILE A 32 -8.94 -13.40 -2.15
N GLN A 33 -10.23 -13.71 -2.14
CA GLN A 33 -11.29 -12.73 -2.43
C GLN A 33 -11.53 -11.85 -1.21
N ILE A 34 -10.92 -10.67 -1.20
CA ILE A 34 -11.49 -9.54 -0.48
C ILE A 34 -12.30 -8.75 -1.50
N ASN A 35 -13.51 -8.36 -1.13
CA ASN A 35 -14.36 -7.51 -1.96
C ASN A 35 -13.54 -6.31 -2.48
N SER A 36 -13.19 -6.33 -3.78
CA SER A 36 -12.28 -5.42 -4.46
C SER A 36 -10.80 -5.44 -3.96
N SER A 37 -10.08 -6.54 -4.21
CA SER A 37 -8.61 -6.65 -4.03
C SER A 37 -7.79 -5.53 -4.74
N VAL A 38 -8.43 -4.79 -5.61
CA VAL A 38 -7.84 -3.68 -6.38
C VAL A 38 -7.36 -2.51 -5.48
N ASN A 39 -7.99 -2.31 -4.31
CA ASN A 39 -7.69 -1.21 -3.39
C ASN A 39 -7.07 -1.68 -2.06
N CYS A 40 -6.31 -2.77 -2.08
CA CYS A 40 -5.70 -3.31 -0.88
C CYS A 40 -4.19 -3.37 -0.99
N PHE A 41 -3.49 -3.12 0.12
CA PHE A 41 -2.14 -3.59 0.32
C PHE A 41 -2.17 -5.06 0.75
N ILE A 42 -1.23 -5.85 0.22
CA ILE A 42 -1.00 -7.23 0.65
C ILE A 42 0.43 -7.32 1.18
N TYR A 43 0.56 -7.72 2.43
CA TYR A 43 1.81 -7.99 3.11
C TYR A 43 1.98 -9.50 3.21
N ALA A 44 3.03 -10.06 2.62
CA ALA A 44 3.27 -11.49 2.61
C ALA A 44 4.62 -11.83 3.24
N LEU A 45 4.59 -12.57 4.34
CA LEU A 45 5.77 -13.16 4.98
C LEU A 45 5.85 -14.64 4.59
N PHE A 46 6.91 -15.02 3.90
CA PHE A 46 7.14 -16.39 3.42
C PHE A 46 7.83 -17.21 4.50
N GLU A 47 7.17 -18.27 4.97
CA GLU A 47 7.68 -19.09 6.09
C GLU A 47 8.32 -20.40 5.63
N LYS A 48 7.76 -21.05 4.58
CA LYS A 48 8.26 -22.34 4.07
C LYS A 48 8.15 -22.41 2.56
N GLY A 49 8.97 -23.29 2.00
CA GLY A 49 8.97 -23.57 0.57
C GLY A 49 9.40 -22.38 -0.28
N THR A 50 9.08 -22.46 -1.56
CA THR A 50 9.41 -21.42 -2.55
C THR A 50 8.21 -21.10 -3.42
N SER A 51 8.17 -19.90 -3.98
CA SER A 51 7.18 -19.55 -4.99
C SER A 51 7.79 -18.69 -6.10
N ARG A 52 7.13 -18.68 -7.26
CA ARG A 52 7.41 -17.74 -8.35
C ARG A 52 6.18 -16.88 -8.55
N ILE A 53 6.40 -15.58 -8.50
CA ILE A 53 5.35 -14.55 -8.56
C ILE A 53 5.69 -13.61 -9.69
N LEU A 54 4.72 -13.35 -10.57
CA LEU A 54 4.83 -12.24 -11.52
C LEU A 54 4.31 -10.97 -10.86
N PHE A 55 5.19 -9.98 -10.68
CA PHE A 55 4.89 -8.68 -10.13
C PHE A 55 5.38 -7.57 -11.08
N ASP A 56 4.48 -6.71 -11.53
CA ASP A 56 4.77 -5.62 -12.50
C ASP A 56 5.68 -6.06 -13.67
N LYS A 57 5.31 -7.18 -14.32
CA LYS A 57 6.05 -7.81 -15.44
C LYS A 57 7.42 -8.40 -15.08
N LYS A 58 7.80 -8.44 -13.81
CA LYS A 58 9.02 -9.10 -13.34
C LYS A 58 8.67 -10.38 -12.61
N GLU A 59 9.39 -11.44 -12.91
CA GLU A 59 9.30 -12.68 -12.14
C GLU A 59 10.17 -12.57 -10.89
N ILE A 60 9.56 -12.83 -9.72
CA ILE A 60 10.21 -12.84 -8.42
C ILE A 60 10.16 -14.27 -7.90
N GLN A 61 11.29 -14.79 -7.48
CA GLN A 61 11.37 -16.05 -6.74
C GLN A 61 11.48 -15.74 -5.25
N THR A 62 10.66 -16.42 -4.44
CA THR A 62 10.63 -16.24 -2.99
C THR A 62 11.18 -17.47 -2.29
N GLN A 63 11.72 -17.24 -1.08
CA GLN A 63 12.24 -18.24 -0.17
C GLN A 63 11.81 -17.95 1.27
N PRO A 64 11.97 -18.90 2.22
CA PRO A 64 11.64 -18.66 3.61
C PRO A 64 12.39 -17.46 4.19
N GLY A 65 11.66 -16.59 4.89
CA GLY A 65 12.17 -15.35 5.48
C GLY A 65 12.01 -14.12 4.61
N ASP A 66 11.62 -14.27 3.35
CA ASP A 66 11.30 -13.12 2.50
C ASP A 66 10.02 -12.42 2.96
N PHE A 67 9.96 -11.11 2.77
CA PHE A 67 8.77 -10.31 2.98
C PHE A 67 8.49 -9.44 1.77
N ILE A 68 7.27 -9.48 1.27
CA ILE A 68 6.86 -8.71 0.09
C ILE A 68 5.63 -7.88 0.42
N ILE A 69 5.64 -6.63 -0.05
CA ILE A 69 4.49 -5.73 -0.01
C ILE A 69 3.96 -5.56 -1.43
N PHE A 70 2.73 -6.01 -1.68
CA PHE A 70 2.03 -5.75 -2.92
C PHE A 70 1.13 -4.52 -2.74
N PRO A 71 1.38 -3.45 -3.49
CA PRO A 71 0.59 -2.23 -3.41
C PRO A 71 -0.78 -2.40 -4.09
N PRO A 72 -1.74 -1.50 -3.83
CA PRO A 72 -3.00 -1.45 -4.55
C PRO A 72 -2.79 -1.41 -6.06
N HIS A 73 -3.72 -1.99 -6.80
CA HIS A 73 -3.75 -2.06 -8.27
C HIS A 73 -2.68 -2.95 -8.94
N ILE A 74 -1.78 -3.57 -8.17
CA ILE A 74 -0.79 -4.52 -8.68
C ILE A 74 -0.90 -5.80 -7.84
N PRO A 75 -1.95 -6.61 -8.05
CA PRO A 75 -2.10 -7.85 -7.30
C PRO A 75 -1.01 -8.86 -7.68
N PRO A 76 -0.58 -9.71 -6.74
CA PRO A 76 0.35 -10.79 -7.04
C PRO A 76 -0.29 -11.77 -8.03
N ASN A 77 0.48 -12.19 -9.03
CA ASN A 77 0.13 -13.29 -9.91
C ASN A 77 1.06 -14.48 -9.62
N MET A 78 0.52 -15.49 -8.93
CA MET A 78 1.26 -16.68 -8.54
C MET A 78 1.46 -17.60 -9.73
N LEU A 79 2.69 -17.78 -10.18
CA LEU A 79 3.04 -18.68 -11.29
C LEU A 79 3.17 -20.14 -10.82
N SER A 80 3.89 -20.35 -9.72
CA SER A 80 4.09 -21.69 -9.14
C SER A 80 4.47 -21.61 -7.66
N THR A 81 4.24 -22.72 -6.94
CA THR A 81 4.65 -22.90 -5.53
C THR A 81 5.24 -24.29 -5.35
N SER A 82 6.17 -24.46 -4.40
CA SER A 82 6.56 -25.78 -3.92
C SER A 82 5.44 -26.42 -3.09
N PRO A 83 5.43 -27.76 -2.93
CA PRO A 83 4.38 -28.46 -2.18
C PRO A 83 4.29 -28.06 -0.70
N ASP A 84 5.42 -27.66 -0.11
CA ASP A 84 5.57 -27.24 1.28
C ASP A 84 5.42 -25.72 1.47
N TYR A 85 4.99 -24.99 0.43
CA TYR A 85 4.81 -23.55 0.46
C TYR A 85 3.85 -23.11 1.57
N GLU A 86 4.30 -22.16 2.38
CA GLU A 86 3.51 -21.54 3.44
C GLU A 86 3.91 -20.07 3.59
N ALA A 87 2.93 -19.18 3.63
CA ALA A 87 3.13 -17.76 3.90
C ALA A 87 2.01 -17.20 4.78
N ILE A 88 2.31 -16.19 5.60
CA ILE A 88 1.30 -15.38 6.29
C ILE A 88 0.99 -14.19 5.40
N CYS A 89 -0.28 -13.99 5.09
CA CYS A 89 -0.75 -12.88 4.27
C CYS A 89 -1.71 -12.00 5.06
N LEU A 90 -1.33 -10.74 5.19
CA LEU A 90 -2.18 -9.68 5.71
C LEU A 90 -2.64 -8.80 4.55
N ILE A 91 -3.94 -8.65 4.41
CA ILE A 91 -4.57 -7.85 3.38
C ILE A 91 -5.30 -6.70 4.03
N VAL A 92 -4.97 -5.47 3.64
CA VAL A 92 -5.50 -4.25 4.25
C VAL A 92 -6.05 -3.35 3.17
N ASN A 93 -7.34 -3.08 3.23
CA ASN A 93 -8.00 -2.14 2.33
C ASN A 93 -7.54 -0.70 2.65
N LEU A 94 -7.38 0.12 1.63
CA LEU A 94 -7.02 1.54 1.79
C LEU A 94 -7.96 2.28 2.76
N GLN A 95 -9.26 1.92 2.79
CA GLN A 95 -10.20 2.49 3.74
C GLN A 95 -9.79 2.26 5.19
N PHE A 96 -9.34 1.04 5.52
CA PHE A 96 -8.88 0.73 6.88
C PHE A 96 -7.67 1.58 7.28
N ILE A 97 -6.76 1.83 6.33
CA ILE A 97 -5.57 2.68 6.54
C ILE A 97 -5.99 4.13 6.80
N TYR A 98 -6.93 4.65 6.01
CA TYR A 98 -7.41 6.04 6.18
C TYR A 98 -8.25 6.24 7.45
N ASP A 99 -9.00 5.23 7.86
CA ASP A 99 -9.78 5.26 9.11
C ASP A 99 -8.86 5.17 10.34
N ASN A 100 -7.58 4.82 10.17
CA ASN A 100 -6.59 4.70 11.24
C ASN A 100 -5.71 5.96 11.29
N PRO A 101 -5.87 6.85 12.28
CA PRO A 101 -5.10 8.11 12.35
C PRO A 101 -3.59 7.88 12.41
N LEU A 102 -3.12 6.85 13.16
CA LEU A 102 -1.69 6.53 13.28
C LEU A 102 -1.12 6.04 11.95
N ALA A 103 -1.75 5.03 11.34
CA ALA A 103 -1.31 4.51 10.04
C ALA A 103 -1.36 5.59 8.97
N ARG A 104 -2.44 6.39 8.92
CA ARG A 104 -2.57 7.51 8.01
C ARG A 104 -1.43 8.51 8.17
N ASN A 105 -1.12 8.93 9.40
CA ASN A 105 -0.03 9.87 9.66
C ASN A 105 1.31 9.29 9.21
N ILE A 106 1.59 8.02 9.48
CA ILE A 106 2.81 7.34 9.03
C ILE A 106 2.83 7.27 7.50
N PHE A 107 1.72 6.87 6.86
CA PHE A 107 1.62 6.82 5.40
C PHE A 107 1.77 8.20 4.76
N GLN A 108 1.21 9.24 5.37
CA GLN A 108 1.40 10.62 4.92
C GLN A 108 2.81 11.13 5.22
N ALA A 109 3.41 10.75 6.34
CA ALA A 109 4.73 11.20 6.77
C ALA A 109 5.90 10.43 6.11
N SER A 110 5.66 9.31 5.45
CA SER A 110 6.69 8.47 4.86
C SER A 110 6.52 8.32 3.35
N SER A 111 7.61 7.98 2.69
CA SER A 111 7.58 7.57 1.28
C SER A 111 7.09 6.13 1.08
N PHE A 112 6.74 5.44 2.18
CA PHE A 112 6.40 4.02 2.21
C PHE A 112 5.35 3.59 1.17
N PRO A 113 4.20 4.30 0.99
CA PRO A 113 3.18 3.87 0.04
C PRO A 113 3.65 3.89 -1.41
N LEU A 114 4.51 4.84 -1.75
CA LEU A 114 5.09 4.97 -3.08
C LEU A 114 6.28 4.04 -3.28
N LEU A 115 7.18 4.01 -2.32
CA LEU A 115 8.38 3.22 -2.42
C LEU A 115 8.09 1.72 -2.33
N GLY A 116 7.07 1.27 -1.57
CA GLY A 116 6.61 -0.11 -1.56
C GLY A 116 6.14 -0.61 -2.93
N ARG A 117 5.68 0.29 -3.80
CA ARG A 117 5.36 -0.03 -5.20
C ARG A 117 6.60 -0.37 -6.02
N PHE A 118 7.72 0.28 -5.73
CA PHE A 118 8.96 0.13 -6.49
C PHE A 118 9.91 -0.90 -5.90
N PHE A 119 9.82 -1.10 -4.59
CA PHE A 119 10.64 -2.02 -3.81
C PHE A 119 9.76 -2.95 -2.97
N PRO A 120 8.99 -3.83 -3.61
CA PRO A 120 8.07 -4.67 -2.87
C PRO A 120 8.80 -5.68 -1.97
N PHE A 121 10.06 -5.98 -2.28
CA PHE A 121 10.85 -7.00 -1.62
C PHE A 121 11.69 -6.40 -0.49
N ILE A 122 11.48 -6.88 0.72
CA ILE A 122 12.17 -6.41 1.94
C ILE A 122 12.99 -7.55 2.52
N LYS A 123 14.30 -7.34 2.65
CA LYS A 123 15.16 -8.24 3.42
C LYS A 123 15.13 -7.83 4.89
N MET A 124 14.88 -8.80 5.76
CA MET A 124 14.80 -8.58 7.19
C MET A 124 15.88 -9.36 7.94
N ALA A 125 16.38 -8.78 9.04
CA ALA A 125 17.10 -9.54 10.05
C ALA A 125 16.14 -10.55 10.71
N ASN A 126 16.67 -11.61 11.32
CA ASN A 126 15.82 -12.63 11.98
C ASN A 126 14.95 -12.03 13.08
N SER A 127 15.51 -11.12 13.90
CA SER A 127 14.77 -10.43 14.96
C SER A 127 13.59 -9.61 14.44
N ASP A 128 13.81 -8.86 13.34
CA ASP A 128 12.76 -8.03 12.74
C ASP A 128 11.65 -8.91 12.16
N ARG A 129 12.05 -10.02 11.50
CA ARG A 129 11.11 -11.00 10.96
C ARG A 129 10.23 -11.61 12.05
N GLU A 130 10.80 -11.98 13.19
CA GLU A 130 10.07 -12.52 14.33
C GLU A 130 9.07 -11.49 14.87
N ASN A 131 9.48 -10.24 15.05
CA ASN A 131 8.58 -9.16 15.49
C ASN A 131 7.42 -8.95 14.53
N ILE A 132 7.70 -8.81 13.23
CA ILE A 132 6.66 -8.64 12.19
C ILE A 132 5.72 -9.83 12.17
N ARG A 133 6.25 -11.06 12.25
CA ARG A 133 5.47 -12.27 12.33
C ARG A 133 4.50 -12.28 13.51
N ASP A 134 4.99 -11.93 14.69
CA ASP A 134 4.20 -11.93 15.92
C ASP A 134 3.06 -10.89 15.84
N VAL A 135 3.32 -9.72 15.29
CA VAL A 135 2.27 -8.70 15.07
C VAL A 135 1.23 -9.21 14.07
N MET A 136 1.63 -9.84 12.96
CA MET A 136 0.69 -10.42 11.99
C MET A 136 -0.15 -11.54 12.62
N LEU A 137 0.43 -12.39 13.46
CA LEU A 137 -0.30 -13.44 14.19
C LEU A 137 -1.24 -12.85 15.25
N MET A 138 -0.87 -11.76 15.91
CA MET A 138 -1.79 -11.04 16.81
C MET A 138 -2.99 -10.47 16.04
N ILE A 139 -2.77 -9.86 14.88
CA ILE A 139 -3.85 -9.39 14.00
C ILE A 139 -4.79 -10.55 13.64
N MET A 140 -4.23 -11.68 13.20
CA MET A 140 -5.02 -12.87 12.84
C MET A 140 -5.86 -13.39 14.01
N ARG A 141 -5.27 -13.45 15.22
CA ARG A 141 -6.01 -13.85 16.43
C ARG A 141 -7.17 -12.93 16.76
N HIS A 142 -6.99 -11.61 16.65
CA HIS A 142 -8.06 -10.63 16.89
C HIS A 142 -9.18 -10.69 15.84
N ILE A 143 -8.84 -10.97 14.58
CA ILE A 143 -9.85 -11.19 13.54
C ILE A 143 -10.70 -12.42 13.85
N ASN A 144 -10.07 -13.52 14.28
CA ASN A 144 -10.75 -14.79 14.55
C ASN A 144 -11.55 -14.78 15.86
N ASN A 145 -11.12 -14.01 16.85
CA ASN A 145 -11.77 -13.90 18.18
C ASN A 145 -12.32 -12.47 18.35
N SER A 146 -13.29 -12.08 17.53
CA SER A 146 -13.78 -10.71 17.51
C SER A 146 -14.58 -10.35 18.76
N THR A 147 -14.32 -9.16 19.28
CA THR A 147 -15.00 -8.50 20.40
C THR A 147 -15.49 -7.13 19.94
N PRO A 148 -16.31 -6.42 20.74
CA PRO A 148 -16.69 -5.05 20.41
C PRO A 148 -15.52 -4.08 20.19
N TYR A 149 -14.35 -4.39 20.78
CA TYR A 149 -13.12 -3.57 20.69
C TYR A 149 -12.13 -4.05 19.64
N THR A 150 -12.48 -5.06 18.84
CA THR A 150 -11.59 -5.63 17.82
C THR A 150 -11.13 -4.57 16.81
N GLY A 151 -12.00 -3.65 16.44
CA GLY A 151 -11.63 -2.57 15.51
C GLY A 151 -10.47 -1.72 16.01
N GLN A 152 -10.51 -1.29 17.28
CA GLN A 152 -9.46 -0.49 17.90
C GLN A 152 -8.16 -1.29 18.05
N ALA A 153 -8.26 -2.57 18.47
CA ALA A 153 -7.11 -3.46 18.57
C ALA A 153 -6.42 -3.66 17.21
N LEU A 154 -7.18 -3.92 16.16
CA LEU A 154 -6.64 -4.07 14.80
C LEU A 154 -6.00 -2.78 14.27
N GLN A 155 -6.59 -1.61 14.58
CA GLN A 155 -6.00 -0.33 14.22
C GLN A 155 -4.65 -0.10 14.92
N SER A 156 -4.57 -0.41 16.22
CA SER A 156 -3.33 -0.28 17.00
C SER A 156 -2.24 -1.24 16.52
N LEU A 157 -2.60 -2.51 16.28
CA LEU A 157 -1.67 -3.53 15.79
C LEU A 157 -1.17 -3.22 14.38
N TYR A 158 -2.04 -2.72 13.50
CA TYR A 158 -1.62 -2.31 12.16
C TYR A 158 -0.72 -1.07 12.21
N GLY A 159 -1.01 -0.11 13.09
CA GLY A 159 -0.13 1.03 13.34
C GLY A 159 1.27 0.60 13.81
N LEU A 160 1.34 -0.37 14.74
CA LEU A 160 2.59 -0.97 15.20
C LEU A 160 3.34 -1.65 14.04
N LEU A 161 2.64 -2.49 13.27
CA LEU A 161 3.22 -3.17 12.10
C LEU A 161 3.90 -2.18 11.14
N ILE A 162 3.23 -1.08 10.81
CA ILE A 162 3.78 -0.07 9.90
C ILE A 162 4.96 0.68 10.55
N ALA A 163 4.88 0.98 11.84
CA ALA A 163 5.97 1.63 12.56
C ALA A 163 7.24 0.76 12.59
N ASP A 164 7.09 -0.55 12.78
CA ASP A 164 8.21 -1.50 12.77
C ASP A 164 8.76 -1.74 11.35
N LEU A 165 7.89 -1.78 10.34
CA LEU A 165 8.31 -1.96 8.94
C LEU A 165 9.05 -0.77 8.37
N LEU A 166 8.75 0.45 8.81
CA LEU A 166 9.26 1.67 8.20
C LEU A 166 10.80 1.75 8.23
N PRO A 167 11.50 1.60 9.37
CA PRO A 167 12.97 1.65 9.43
C PRO A 167 13.61 0.49 8.65
N ILE A 168 13.00 -0.71 8.65
CA ILE A 168 13.47 -1.85 7.87
C ILE A 168 13.39 -1.53 6.38
N PHE A 169 12.27 -0.96 5.96
CA PHE A 169 12.05 -0.56 4.58
C PHE A 169 13.06 0.51 4.12
N GLU A 170 13.27 1.56 4.92
CA GLU A 170 14.22 2.62 4.62
C GLU A 170 15.66 2.09 4.49
N SER A 171 16.06 1.14 5.34
CA SER A 171 17.38 0.51 5.27
C SER A 171 17.55 -0.37 4.02
N ASN A 172 16.50 -1.02 3.55
CA ASN A 172 16.53 -1.89 2.37
C ASN A 172 16.62 -1.13 1.05
N ILE A 173 16.06 0.07 1.01
CA ILE A 173 16.04 0.88 -0.22
C ILE A 173 17.44 1.41 -0.54
N SER A 174 18.21 1.78 0.47
CA SER A 174 19.50 2.45 0.32
C SER A 174 20.60 1.63 -0.39
N PRO A 175 20.75 0.32 -0.21
CA PRO A 175 21.87 -0.44 -0.77
C PRO A 175 21.69 -0.92 -2.21
N THR A 176 20.46 -0.92 -2.74
CA THR A 176 20.14 -1.61 -4.02
C THR A 176 20.51 -0.77 -5.25
N TYR A 177 20.78 0.53 -5.09
CA TYR A 177 21.10 1.42 -6.19
C TYR A 177 22.60 1.70 -6.28
N THR A 178 23.19 1.37 -7.42
CA THR A 178 24.57 1.65 -7.79
C THR A 178 24.90 3.15 -7.81
N ASN A 179 23.90 4.01 -7.84
CA ASN A 179 24.05 5.48 -7.77
C ASN A 179 23.27 6.06 -6.59
N LYS A 180 23.90 6.07 -5.42
CA LYS A 180 23.35 6.62 -4.17
C LYS A 180 22.83 8.05 -4.37
N ARG A 181 23.53 8.90 -5.11
CA ARG A 181 23.13 10.30 -5.34
C ARG A 181 21.81 10.41 -6.11
N SER A 182 21.61 9.56 -7.12
CA SER A 182 20.34 9.54 -7.88
C SER A 182 19.18 9.09 -7.00
N PHE A 183 19.41 8.11 -6.15
CA PHE A 183 18.40 7.62 -5.24
C PHE A 183 18.05 8.65 -4.15
N ASP A 184 19.06 9.32 -3.54
CA ASP A 184 18.84 10.38 -2.55
C ASP A 184 18.04 11.56 -3.17
N LEU A 185 18.33 11.89 -4.43
CA LEU A 185 17.61 12.93 -5.16
C LEU A 185 16.15 12.52 -5.46
N PHE A 186 15.91 11.28 -5.82
CA PHE A 186 14.56 10.74 -6.00
C PHE A 186 13.77 10.75 -4.69
N ASN A 187 14.38 10.36 -3.57
CA ASN A 187 13.74 10.43 -2.25
C ASN A 187 13.38 11.88 -1.88
N LYS A 188 14.29 12.83 -2.11
CA LYS A 188 13.96 14.26 -1.91
C LYS A 188 12.79 14.71 -2.76
N PHE A 189 12.73 14.26 -4.03
CA PHE A 189 11.58 14.53 -4.89
C PHE A 189 10.28 13.96 -4.29
N VAL A 190 10.29 12.71 -3.84
CA VAL A 190 9.10 12.06 -3.25
C VAL A 190 8.63 12.81 -2.00
N LEU A 191 9.55 13.27 -1.14
CA LEU A 191 9.23 14.07 0.04
C LEU A 191 8.63 15.43 -0.34
N LEU A 192 9.25 16.13 -1.30
CA LEU A 192 8.71 17.40 -1.81
C LEU A 192 7.35 17.23 -2.48
N ALA A 193 7.18 16.16 -3.28
CA ALA A 193 5.89 15.87 -3.90
C ALA A 193 4.79 15.67 -2.85
N ARG A 194 5.09 14.96 -1.76
CA ARG A 194 4.17 14.79 -0.64
C ARG A 194 3.82 16.13 0.06
N GLU A 195 4.79 17.01 0.20
CA GLU A 195 4.61 18.28 0.90
C GLU A 195 3.81 19.29 0.06
N HIS A 196 3.97 19.26 -1.26
CA HIS A 196 3.47 20.28 -2.15
C HIS A 196 2.46 19.80 -3.21
N PHE A 197 2.03 18.54 -3.18
CA PHE A 197 1.16 17.97 -4.22
C PHE A 197 -0.19 18.68 -4.35
N LEU A 198 -0.69 19.31 -3.29
CA LEU A 198 -1.96 20.04 -3.34
C LEU A 198 -1.85 21.29 -4.23
N GLU A 199 -0.75 22.01 -4.14
CA GLU A 199 -0.57 23.32 -4.78
C GLU A 199 0.16 23.24 -6.12
N HIS A 200 1.07 22.26 -6.27
CA HIS A 200 1.98 22.15 -7.41
C HIS A 200 1.85 20.81 -8.12
N HIS A 201 1.29 20.82 -9.32
CA HIS A 201 1.05 19.62 -10.13
C HIS A 201 2.04 19.44 -11.28
N ASP A 202 2.91 20.43 -11.51
CA ASP A 202 3.86 20.44 -12.62
C ASP A 202 5.27 19.98 -12.22
N THR A 203 5.99 19.40 -13.17
CA THR A 203 7.35 18.89 -12.96
C THR A 203 8.38 19.99 -12.70
N SER A 204 8.12 21.20 -13.21
CA SER A 204 9.08 22.30 -13.18
C SER A 204 9.31 22.81 -11.77
N PHE A 205 8.25 22.95 -10.98
CA PHE A 205 8.34 23.32 -9.57
C PHE A 205 9.29 22.39 -8.78
N TYR A 206 9.07 21.09 -8.88
CA TYR A 206 9.88 20.10 -8.14
C TYR A 206 11.33 20.06 -8.61
N ALA A 207 11.55 20.22 -9.90
CA ALA A 207 12.89 20.27 -10.46
C ALA A 207 13.66 21.51 -9.97
N GLU A 208 13.01 22.66 -9.91
CA GLU A 208 13.57 23.91 -9.39
C GLU A 208 13.93 23.78 -7.91
N GLN A 209 13.04 23.25 -7.07
CA GLN A 209 13.30 23.01 -5.64
C GLN A 209 14.49 22.06 -5.40
N LEU A 210 14.73 21.14 -6.32
CA LEU A 210 15.84 20.19 -6.26
C LEU A 210 17.13 20.71 -6.91
N GLY A 211 17.10 21.89 -7.55
CA GLY A 211 18.24 22.47 -8.26
C GLY A 211 18.67 21.67 -9.49
N ILE A 212 17.70 21.04 -10.20
CA ILE A 212 17.94 20.22 -11.40
C ILE A 212 16.98 20.60 -12.54
N SER A 213 17.27 20.12 -13.74
CA SER A 213 16.36 20.34 -14.87
C SER A 213 15.12 19.43 -14.80
N PRO A 214 13.94 19.87 -15.30
CA PRO A 214 12.73 19.04 -15.39
C PRO A 214 12.96 17.75 -16.19
N ARG A 215 13.79 17.82 -17.22
CA ARG A 215 14.18 16.65 -18.03
C ARG A 215 14.96 15.63 -17.21
N TYR A 216 15.90 16.10 -16.37
CA TYR A 216 16.67 15.20 -15.52
C TYR A 216 15.79 14.56 -14.43
N LEU A 217 14.91 15.34 -13.80
CA LEU A 217 13.93 14.79 -12.83
C LEU A 217 13.04 13.74 -13.48
N SER A 218 12.52 13.98 -14.68
CA SER A 218 11.68 13.02 -15.40
C SER A 218 12.44 11.74 -15.76
N MET A 219 13.70 11.87 -16.20
CA MET A 219 14.56 10.72 -16.50
C MET A 219 14.86 9.92 -15.23
N LEU A 220 15.25 10.61 -14.15
CA LEU A 220 15.56 10.02 -12.85
C LEU A 220 14.37 9.24 -12.29
N THR A 221 13.20 9.87 -12.26
CA THR A 221 11.95 9.27 -11.80
C THR A 221 11.62 8.03 -12.62
N LYS A 222 11.70 8.13 -13.95
CA LYS A 222 11.44 7.00 -14.85
C LYS A 222 12.42 5.84 -14.64
N GLN A 223 13.69 6.16 -14.42
CA GLN A 223 14.74 5.16 -14.21
C GLN A 223 14.57 4.40 -12.88
N ILE A 224 14.19 5.12 -11.80
CA ILE A 224 14.10 4.52 -10.46
C ILE A 224 12.75 3.85 -10.25
N SER A 225 11.66 4.52 -10.60
CA SER A 225 10.32 4.08 -10.27
C SER A 225 9.52 3.50 -11.45
N ASN A 226 10.05 3.60 -12.66
CA ASN A 226 9.33 3.30 -13.90
C ASN A 226 8.05 4.13 -14.11
N ASP A 227 7.81 5.14 -13.28
CA ASP A 227 6.70 6.07 -13.37
C ASP A 227 7.14 7.44 -13.88
N THR A 228 6.17 8.31 -14.16
CA THR A 228 6.44 9.72 -14.42
C THR A 228 6.28 10.55 -13.15
N VAL A 229 6.88 11.75 -13.12
CA VAL A 229 6.68 12.72 -12.04
C VAL A 229 5.19 12.98 -11.81
N SER A 230 4.43 13.23 -12.88
CA SER A 230 2.98 13.45 -12.81
C SER A 230 2.21 12.24 -12.26
N THR A 231 2.65 11.01 -12.53
CA THR A 231 2.02 9.81 -11.97
C THR A 231 2.14 9.79 -10.46
N ILE A 232 3.32 10.15 -9.92
CA ILE A 232 3.57 10.19 -8.48
C ILE A 232 2.71 11.27 -7.80
N ILE A 233 2.67 12.47 -8.37
CA ILE A 233 1.84 13.58 -7.85
C ILE A 233 0.36 13.21 -7.90
N ASN A 234 -0.11 12.68 -9.02
CA ASN A 234 -1.49 12.22 -9.19
C ASN A 234 -1.89 11.14 -8.19
N HIS A 235 -0.95 10.32 -7.74
CA HIS A 235 -1.21 9.32 -6.72
C HIS A 235 -1.54 9.99 -5.37
N TYR A 236 -0.76 10.98 -4.94
CA TYR A 236 -1.05 11.74 -3.72
C TYR A 236 -2.40 12.48 -3.81
N LEU A 237 -2.66 13.14 -4.94
CA LEU A 237 -3.95 13.81 -5.20
C LEU A 237 -5.14 12.85 -5.12
N LEU A 238 -5.00 11.65 -5.70
CA LEU A 238 -6.05 10.64 -5.64
C LEU A 238 -6.31 10.18 -4.21
N LEU A 239 -5.25 9.95 -3.44
CA LEU A 239 -5.36 9.53 -2.05
C LEU A 239 -6.10 10.57 -1.20
N GLU A 240 -5.73 11.84 -1.35
CA GLU A 240 -6.37 12.96 -0.64
C GLU A 240 -7.83 13.13 -1.08
N ALA A 241 -8.10 13.06 -2.39
CA ALA A 241 -9.46 13.08 -2.91
C ALA A 241 -10.34 11.98 -2.32
N CYS A 242 -9.82 10.75 -2.26
CA CYS A 242 -10.52 9.62 -1.64
C CYS A 242 -10.81 9.87 -0.16
N TRP A 243 -9.87 10.46 0.56
CA TRP A 243 -10.04 10.81 1.96
C TRP A 243 -11.11 11.89 2.14
N LEU A 244 -11.01 13.02 1.45
CA LEU A 244 -11.98 14.12 1.52
C LEU A 244 -13.41 13.66 1.18
N LEU A 245 -13.55 12.82 0.12
CA LEU A 245 -14.85 12.29 -0.29
C LEU A 245 -15.52 11.43 0.77
N LYS A 246 -14.76 10.79 1.66
CA LYS A 246 -15.26 9.86 2.68
C LYS A 246 -15.44 10.47 4.04
N THR A 247 -14.61 11.45 4.40
CA THR A 247 -14.51 11.94 5.77
C THR A 247 -15.12 13.33 5.95
N THR A 248 -15.54 13.97 4.86
CA THR A 248 -16.10 15.32 4.91
C THR A 248 -17.41 15.40 4.12
N ASP A 249 -18.27 16.36 4.51
CA ASP A 249 -19.49 16.71 3.79
C ASP A 249 -19.25 17.77 2.68
N TYR A 250 -17.99 18.05 2.35
CA TYR A 250 -17.66 19.00 1.30
C TYR A 250 -18.29 18.60 -0.03
N SER A 251 -18.88 19.58 -0.74
CA SER A 251 -19.36 19.33 -2.11
C SER A 251 -18.22 18.91 -3.03
N ILE A 252 -18.54 18.27 -4.13
CA ILE A 252 -17.54 17.89 -5.14
C ILE A 252 -16.79 19.12 -5.67
N GLN A 253 -17.48 20.26 -5.74
CA GLN A 253 -16.88 21.53 -6.11
C GLN A 253 -15.86 21.99 -5.06
N GLN A 254 -16.23 22.00 -3.78
CA GLN A 254 -15.30 22.37 -2.70
C GLN A 254 -14.07 21.48 -2.64
N ILE A 255 -14.24 20.16 -2.86
CA ILE A 255 -13.09 19.23 -2.95
C ILE A 255 -12.20 19.58 -4.15
N SER A 256 -12.81 19.91 -5.30
CA SER A 256 -12.06 20.36 -6.47
C SER A 256 -11.22 21.60 -6.18
N GLU A 257 -11.77 22.56 -5.45
CA GLU A 257 -11.09 23.80 -5.03
C GLU A 257 -9.95 23.52 -4.03
N ILE A 258 -10.19 22.66 -3.02
CA ILE A 258 -9.17 22.24 -2.03
C ILE A 258 -7.99 21.55 -2.71
N LEU A 259 -8.25 20.74 -3.73
CA LEU A 259 -7.23 20.01 -4.50
C LEU A 259 -6.65 20.85 -5.65
N HIS A 260 -6.95 22.16 -5.71
CA HIS A 260 -6.45 23.11 -6.70
C HIS A 260 -6.68 22.71 -8.16
N PHE A 261 -7.82 22.06 -8.45
CA PHE A 261 -8.26 21.85 -9.84
C PHE A 261 -8.93 23.11 -10.38
N SER A 262 -8.79 23.36 -11.68
CA SER A 262 -9.39 24.52 -12.35
C SER A 262 -10.92 24.59 -12.22
N ASP A 263 -11.56 23.43 -12.14
CA ASP A 263 -13.01 23.28 -12.04
C ASP A 263 -13.40 21.85 -11.61
N GLN A 264 -14.67 21.70 -11.19
CA GLN A 264 -15.24 20.42 -10.76
C GLN A 264 -15.20 19.34 -11.87
N ALA A 265 -15.34 19.73 -13.14
CA ALA A 265 -15.36 18.77 -14.25
C ALA A 265 -13.98 18.18 -14.49
N SER A 266 -12.92 19.00 -14.40
CA SER A 266 -11.52 18.58 -14.45
C SER A 266 -11.17 17.60 -13.33
N PHE A 267 -11.57 17.92 -12.09
CA PHE A 267 -11.44 17.01 -10.95
C PHE A 267 -12.19 15.70 -11.16
N SER A 268 -13.45 15.75 -11.57
CA SER A 268 -14.27 14.55 -11.77
C SER A 268 -13.69 13.64 -12.87
N LYS A 269 -13.14 14.22 -13.92
CA LYS A 269 -12.46 13.50 -15.01
C LYS A 269 -11.15 12.84 -14.53
N PHE A 270 -10.36 13.60 -13.76
CA PHE A 270 -9.15 13.10 -13.10
C PHE A 270 -9.46 11.91 -12.20
N PHE A 271 -10.41 12.08 -11.27
CA PHE A 271 -10.78 11.06 -10.30
C PHE A 271 -11.32 9.79 -10.99
N LYS A 272 -12.25 9.93 -11.94
CA LYS A 272 -12.80 8.80 -12.69
C LYS A 272 -11.73 8.04 -13.48
N ARG A 273 -10.77 8.74 -14.08
CA ARG A 273 -9.67 8.13 -14.84
C ARG A 273 -8.79 7.24 -13.94
N LEU A 274 -8.51 7.67 -12.69
CA LEU A 274 -7.60 6.97 -11.79
C LEU A 274 -8.31 5.98 -10.86
N ASN A 275 -9.51 6.28 -10.41
CA ASN A 275 -10.30 5.43 -9.51
C ASN A 275 -11.26 4.47 -10.23
N GLY A 276 -11.58 4.73 -11.50
CA GLY A 276 -12.57 3.98 -12.28
C GLY A 276 -14.03 4.41 -12.04
N ARG A 277 -14.31 5.18 -10.98
CA ARG A 277 -15.64 5.67 -10.57
C ARG A 277 -15.66 7.19 -10.52
N ASN A 278 -16.84 7.80 -10.70
CA ASN A 278 -16.92 9.24 -10.47
C ASN A 278 -16.95 9.56 -8.96
N PRO A 279 -16.59 10.80 -8.56
CA PRO A 279 -16.49 11.18 -7.13
C PRO A 279 -17.79 10.96 -6.35
N LEU A 280 -18.96 11.26 -6.95
CA LEU A 280 -20.24 11.12 -6.28
C LEU A 280 -20.62 9.65 -6.06
N GLN A 281 -20.36 8.77 -7.06
CA GLN A 281 -20.52 7.32 -6.90
C GLN A 281 -19.64 6.78 -5.80
N TYR A 282 -18.36 7.20 -5.78
CA TYR A 282 -17.40 6.80 -4.77
C TYR A 282 -17.84 7.21 -3.37
N ARG A 283 -18.36 8.42 -3.17
CA ARG A 283 -18.92 8.89 -1.89
C ARG A 283 -20.06 8.01 -1.42
N ARG A 284 -21.10 7.81 -2.26
CA ARG A 284 -22.30 7.01 -1.91
C ARG A 284 -21.99 5.58 -1.50
N GLU A 285 -20.98 4.98 -2.10
CA GLU A 285 -20.59 3.60 -1.77
C GLU A 285 -19.86 3.51 -0.43
N HIS A 286 -19.44 4.64 0.14
CA HIS A 286 -18.67 4.72 1.39
C HIS A 286 -19.38 5.55 2.46
N GLU A 287 -20.59 6.06 2.19
CA GLU A 287 -21.47 6.61 3.23
C GLU A 287 -21.79 5.52 4.23
N PRO A 288 -21.62 5.75 5.55
CA PRO A 288 -22.10 4.80 6.54
C PRO A 288 -23.60 4.65 6.32
N TYR A 289 -24.08 3.42 6.25
CA TYR A 289 -25.53 3.14 6.23
C TYR A 289 -26.17 3.82 7.44
N THR A 290 -26.93 4.90 7.21
CA THR A 290 -27.81 5.54 8.19
C THR A 290 -28.94 4.62 8.59
#